data_de7c2679c2e164a3aa69716ca9f4c492
#
_entry.id   de7c2679c2e164a3aa69716ca9f4c492
#
_cell.length_a   1.000
_cell.length_b   1.000
_cell.length_c   1.000
_cell.angle_alpha   90.00
_cell.angle_beta   90.00
_cell.angle_gamma   90.00
#
_symmetry.space_group_name_H-M   'P 1'
#
loop_
_entity.id
_entity.type
_entity.pdbx_description
1 polymer ?
#
loop_
_entity_poly.entity_id
_entity_poly.type
_entity_poly.pdbx_seq_one_letter_code
_entity_poly.pdbx_strand_id
1 'polypeptide(L)'
;MEDDLVLVLSALEKEATKPPWKLSFPHVLVATIVSFLFGYHLGVVNEPLESISTDLGFVGNSMAEGLVVSICLAGAFVGSLISGRIADEFGRCRALQLSALPMLLGASICATSKSLVGMLLGRLLVGTGLGVGPPVASLYVTEISPAHLRGTYGSMIQIGSGLGLMGALLIGFPVKTIFGWWRICFWISTIPAAILALSMVFCVESPYWLYKQGRNIEAEAELEKLLGSTHAKAAMAELSKLEKGGEITSVKLVELLYGRHSRVVFLGSTLFALQQLSGINAVFYFSSSVFRRAGVSSNLASVFVGIANLIGCAVALLLMDKIGRKVLLICSFFSMGMSMALQVLAANLSVSSPNVFYLYLTGMLLFVLMFAIGAGPVPALLLTEIFPNRIRAKAMAFCMSVHWVLNFMVGLMFLQLLDQVGPQWVYSMFCACCFLAVVVVKQNVMETKGKSLQEIEIALLPRD
;
A
#
# COMPACT_ATOMS: atom_id res chain seq x y z
N MET A 1 38.61 3.22 -29.36
CA MET A 1 39.41 3.17 -28.09
C MET A 1 39.47 4.52 -27.40
N GLU A 2 39.80 5.64 -28.11
CA GLU A 2 39.73 7.00 -27.51
C GLU A 2 38.27 7.43 -27.23
N ASP A 3 37.35 7.17 -28.15
CA ASP A 3 35.91 7.51 -27.96
C ASP A 3 35.27 6.69 -26.81
N ASP A 4 35.67 5.42 -26.66
CA ASP A 4 35.20 4.60 -25.54
C ASP A 4 35.76 5.10 -24.21
N LEU A 5 37.01 5.58 -24.18
CA LEU A 5 37.63 6.16 -23.00
C LEU A 5 36.97 7.48 -22.59
N VAL A 6 36.64 8.34 -23.55
CA VAL A 6 35.90 9.60 -23.34
C VAL A 6 34.49 9.34 -22.81
N LEU A 7 33.78 8.33 -23.33
CA LEU A 7 32.49 7.89 -22.86
C LEU A 7 32.55 7.35 -21.41
N VAL A 8 33.56 6.54 -21.11
CA VAL A 8 33.77 6.00 -19.75
C VAL A 8 34.15 7.12 -18.78
N LEU A 9 35.03 8.04 -19.17
CA LEU A 9 35.40 9.20 -18.32
C LEU A 9 34.21 10.14 -18.08
N SER A 10 33.40 10.42 -19.12
CA SER A 10 32.19 11.23 -18.96
C SER A 10 31.10 10.56 -18.10
N ALA A 11 31.03 9.22 -18.15
CA ALA A 11 30.14 8.43 -17.30
C ALA A 11 30.64 8.43 -15.84
N LEU A 12 31.96 8.31 -15.62
CA LEU A 12 32.59 8.38 -14.30
C LEU A 12 32.48 9.78 -13.70
N GLU A 13 32.65 10.84 -14.49
CA GLU A 13 32.40 12.22 -14.04
C GLU A 13 30.92 12.46 -13.68
N LYS A 14 29.98 11.95 -14.49
CA LYS A 14 28.55 11.98 -14.16
C LYS A 14 28.21 11.18 -12.91
N GLU A 15 28.91 10.10 -12.63
CA GLU A 15 28.74 9.30 -11.42
C GLU A 15 29.37 9.96 -10.20
N ALA A 16 30.52 10.61 -10.35
CA ALA A 16 31.18 11.40 -9.31
C ALA A 16 30.39 12.67 -8.93
N THR A 17 29.50 13.15 -9.80
CA THR A 17 28.61 14.30 -9.54
C THR A 17 27.27 13.94 -8.91
N LYS A 18 26.97 12.66 -8.66
CA LYS A 18 25.72 12.27 -8.01
C LYS A 18 25.81 12.38 -6.48
N PRO A 19 24.76 12.91 -5.82
CA PRO A 19 24.71 12.94 -4.36
C PRO A 19 24.87 11.54 -3.77
N PRO A 20 25.66 11.36 -2.68
CA PRO A 20 25.89 10.06 -2.08
C PRO A 20 24.62 9.52 -1.41
N TRP A 21 24.22 8.30 -1.73
CA TRP A 21 23.03 7.63 -1.19
C TRP A 21 23.07 7.48 0.35
N LYS A 22 24.27 7.43 0.94
CA LYS A 22 24.48 7.21 2.39
C LYS A 22 23.88 8.31 3.27
N LEU A 23 23.74 9.52 2.75
CA LEU A 23 23.22 10.67 3.51
C LEU A 23 21.69 10.59 3.67
N SER A 24 20.96 10.25 2.62
CA SER A 24 19.49 10.19 2.63
C SER A 24 18.94 8.83 3.11
N PHE A 25 19.68 7.74 2.93
CA PHE A 25 19.25 6.37 3.22
C PHE A 25 18.73 6.14 4.66
N PRO A 26 19.40 6.62 5.74
CA PRO A 26 18.89 6.41 7.10
C PRO A 26 17.49 7.00 7.32
N HIS A 27 17.23 8.16 6.77
CA HIS A 27 15.94 8.85 6.90
C HIS A 27 14.83 8.11 6.13
N VAL A 28 15.16 7.57 4.95
CA VAL A 28 14.26 6.71 4.17
C VAL A 28 13.96 5.42 4.92
N LEU A 29 14.97 4.80 5.54
CA LEU A 29 14.79 3.58 6.31
C LEU A 29 13.81 3.78 7.48
N VAL A 30 13.94 4.88 8.22
CA VAL A 30 13.01 5.22 9.31
C VAL A 30 11.60 5.42 8.77
N ALA A 31 11.42 6.15 7.65
CA ALA A 31 10.10 6.34 7.04
C ALA A 31 9.47 5.02 6.57
N THR A 32 10.28 4.05 6.15
CA THR A 32 9.82 2.72 5.72
C THR A 32 9.18 1.92 6.87
N ILE A 33 9.47 2.25 8.14
CA ILE A 33 8.83 1.61 9.31
C ILE A 33 7.30 1.82 9.30
N VAL A 34 6.82 2.95 8.80
CA VAL A 34 5.38 3.20 8.64
C VAL A 34 4.75 2.16 7.71
N SER A 35 5.41 1.87 6.60
CA SER A 35 4.93 0.89 5.63
C SER A 35 5.00 -0.53 6.17
N PHE A 36 6.03 -0.83 6.95
CA PHE A 36 6.09 -2.09 7.71
C PHE A 36 4.90 -2.22 8.67
N LEU A 37 4.59 -1.19 9.46
CA LEU A 37 3.43 -1.16 10.35
C LEU A 37 2.11 -1.34 9.59
N PHE A 38 1.98 -0.71 8.43
CA PHE A 38 0.81 -0.88 7.57
C PHE A 38 0.62 -2.36 7.18
N GLY A 39 1.64 -3.00 6.62
CA GLY A 39 1.58 -4.42 6.27
C GLY A 39 1.35 -5.32 7.49
N TYR A 40 1.99 -5.04 8.61
CA TYR A 40 1.83 -5.78 9.85
C TYR A 40 0.38 -5.76 10.34
N HIS A 41 -0.24 -4.60 10.42
CA HIS A 41 -1.62 -4.46 10.90
C HIS A 41 -2.68 -4.97 9.92
N LEU A 42 -2.35 -5.14 8.64
CA LEU A 42 -3.19 -5.87 7.69
C LEU A 42 -3.22 -7.37 8.01
N GLY A 43 -2.06 -7.95 8.36
CA GLY A 43 -1.92 -9.39 8.60
C GLY A 43 -2.16 -9.85 10.03
N VAL A 44 -2.00 -8.96 11.03
CA VAL A 44 -1.93 -9.34 12.45
C VAL A 44 -3.20 -10.02 13.00
N VAL A 45 -4.34 -9.81 12.38
CA VAL A 45 -5.62 -10.43 12.80
C VAL A 45 -5.87 -11.76 12.10
N ASN A 46 -5.19 -12.04 10.99
CA ASN A 46 -5.44 -13.21 10.15
C ASN A 46 -5.36 -14.54 10.93
N GLU A 47 -4.23 -14.80 11.57
CA GLU A 47 -4.03 -16.04 12.34
C GLU A 47 -4.80 -16.06 13.67
N PRO A 48 -4.80 -15.00 14.50
CA PRO A 48 -5.40 -15.03 15.82
C PRO A 48 -6.90 -14.75 15.85
N LEU A 49 -7.59 -14.53 14.74
CA LEU A 49 -9.01 -14.13 14.70
C LEU A 49 -9.92 -15.07 15.50
N GLU A 50 -9.70 -16.39 15.39
CA GLU A 50 -10.47 -17.39 16.13
C GLU A 50 -10.18 -17.35 17.65
N SER A 51 -8.92 -17.15 18.03
CA SER A 51 -8.57 -16.97 19.45
C SER A 51 -9.17 -15.69 20.03
N ILE A 52 -9.18 -14.61 19.24
CA ILE A 52 -9.80 -13.33 19.61
C ILE A 52 -11.32 -13.52 19.80
N SER A 53 -11.99 -14.18 18.85
CA SER A 53 -13.44 -14.41 18.91
C SER A 53 -13.83 -15.29 20.09
N THR A 54 -13.00 -16.30 20.41
CA THR A 54 -13.19 -17.17 21.58
C THR A 54 -13.01 -16.41 22.89
N ASP A 55 -11.91 -15.70 23.04
CA ASP A 55 -11.60 -14.96 24.29
C ASP A 55 -12.56 -13.80 24.56
N LEU A 56 -13.08 -13.15 23.52
CA LEU A 56 -13.98 -12.00 23.64
C LEU A 56 -15.47 -12.37 23.48
N GLY A 57 -15.80 -13.67 23.29
CA GLY A 57 -17.17 -14.19 23.38
C GLY A 57 -18.06 -13.91 22.15
N PHE A 58 -17.49 -13.83 20.93
CA PHE A 58 -18.27 -13.64 19.70
C PHE A 58 -18.03 -14.71 18.62
N VAL A 59 -17.61 -15.90 19.04
CA VAL A 59 -17.41 -17.07 18.16
C VAL A 59 -18.65 -17.37 17.32
N GLY A 60 -18.44 -17.61 16.02
CA GLY A 60 -19.53 -17.94 15.09
C GLY A 60 -20.33 -16.74 14.61
N ASN A 61 -20.00 -15.52 15.06
CA ASN A 61 -20.57 -14.29 14.54
C ASN A 61 -19.68 -13.71 13.45
N SER A 62 -19.86 -14.19 12.21
CA SER A 62 -19.06 -13.79 11.04
C SER A 62 -19.08 -12.28 10.79
N MET A 63 -20.16 -11.57 11.17
CA MET A 63 -20.24 -10.12 11.08
C MET A 63 -19.31 -9.45 12.10
N ALA A 64 -19.26 -9.94 13.34
CA ALA A 64 -18.36 -9.40 14.36
C ALA A 64 -16.88 -9.69 14.01
N GLU A 65 -16.58 -10.88 13.48
CA GLU A 65 -15.26 -11.25 13.01
C GLU A 65 -14.81 -10.35 11.84
N GLY A 66 -15.69 -10.15 10.86
CA GLY A 66 -15.47 -9.21 9.74
C GLY A 66 -15.28 -7.77 10.20
N LEU A 67 -16.03 -7.34 11.22
CA LEU A 67 -15.93 -5.99 11.77
C LEU A 67 -14.59 -5.76 12.50
N VAL A 68 -14.09 -6.73 13.27
CA VAL A 68 -12.76 -6.65 13.92
C VAL A 68 -11.65 -6.43 12.90
N VAL A 69 -11.75 -7.05 11.73
CA VAL A 69 -10.79 -6.85 10.64
C VAL A 69 -10.99 -5.50 9.98
N SER A 70 -12.22 -5.18 9.55
CA SER A 70 -12.50 -4.07 8.66
C SER A 70 -12.55 -2.70 9.34
N ILE A 71 -12.86 -2.60 10.62
CA ILE A 71 -12.97 -1.31 11.32
C ILE A 71 -11.66 -0.51 11.30
N CYS A 72 -10.52 -1.20 11.22
CA CYS A 72 -9.22 -0.58 11.01
C CYS A 72 -9.17 0.20 9.68
N LEU A 73 -9.83 -0.31 8.64
CA LEU A 73 -9.88 0.34 7.33
C LEU A 73 -10.78 1.57 7.34
N ALA A 74 -11.85 1.56 8.15
CA ALA A 74 -12.64 2.76 8.38
C ALA A 74 -11.81 3.86 9.07
N GLY A 75 -10.98 3.48 10.06
CA GLY A 75 -10.00 4.37 10.65
C GLY A 75 -8.99 4.91 9.62
N ALA A 76 -8.48 4.04 8.75
CA ALA A 76 -7.54 4.43 7.69
C ALA A 76 -8.19 5.39 6.66
N PHE A 77 -9.45 5.20 6.33
CA PHE A 77 -10.20 6.15 5.53
C PHE A 77 -10.21 7.56 6.17
N VAL A 78 -10.60 7.65 7.45
CA VAL A 78 -10.60 8.93 8.18
C VAL A 78 -9.19 9.53 8.25
N GLY A 79 -8.18 8.72 8.59
CA GLY A 79 -6.79 9.17 8.64
C GLY A 79 -6.29 9.71 7.30
N SER A 80 -6.63 9.05 6.19
CA SER A 80 -6.20 9.47 4.85
C SER A 80 -6.79 10.81 4.42
N LEU A 81 -8.02 11.14 4.85
CA LEU A 81 -8.66 12.44 4.55
C LEU A 81 -7.94 13.63 5.22
N ILE A 82 -7.35 13.41 6.38
CA ILE A 82 -6.66 14.46 7.16
C ILE A 82 -5.15 14.47 6.95
N SER A 83 -4.59 13.42 6.36
CA SER A 83 -3.14 13.22 6.21
C SER A 83 -2.41 14.39 5.53
N GLY A 84 -2.98 14.89 4.44
CA GLY A 84 -2.39 16.01 3.70
C GLY A 84 -2.37 17.29 4.53
N ARG A 85 -3.46 17.59 5.25
CA ARG A 85 -3.53 18.76 6.13
C ARG A 85 -2.50 18.69 7.25
N ILE A 86 -2.40 17.54 7.92
CA ILE A 86 -1.42 17.33 8.99
C ILE A 86 0.01 17.51 8.44
N ALA A 87 0.32 16.93 7.26
CA ALA A 87 1.63 17.03 6.64
C ALA A 87 1.99 18.46 6.21
N ASP A 88 1.00 19.27 5.79
CA ASP A 88 1.22 20.65 5.37
C ASP A 88 1.34 21.63 6.55
N GLU A 89 0.60 21.40 7.64
CA GLU A 89 0.63 22.26 8.84
C GLU A 89 1.86 21.97 9.72
N PHE A 90 2.16 20.71 10.01
CA PHE A 90 3.18 20.33 11.00
C PHE A 90 4.53 19.91 10.39
N GLY A 91 4.60 19.69 9.08
CA GLY A 91 5.75 19.09 8.40
C GLY A 91 5.68 17.58 8.34
N ARG A 92 6.60 16.99 7.55
CA ARG A 92 6.52 15.56 7.25
C ARG A 92 6.99 14.71 8.42
N CYS A 93 8.08 15.10 9.07
CA CYS A 93 8.60 14.36 10.23
C CYS A 93 7.62 14.34 11.39
N ARG A 94 7.04 15.48 11.74
CA ARG A 94 6.03 15.56 12.81
C ARG A 94 4.73 14.84 12.43
N ALA A 95 4.31 14.91 11.18
CA ALA A 95 3.14 14.17 10.71
C ALA A 95 3.32 12.64 10.86
N LEU A 96 4.50 12.12 10.56
CA LEU A 96 4.83 10.71 10.78
C LEU A 96 4.87 10.34 12.28
N GLN A 97 5.41 11.20 13.13
CA GLN A 97 5.36 11.02 14.59
C GLN A 97 3.92 11.00 15.11
N LEU A 98 3.09 11.96 14.66
CA LEU A 98 1.67 12.04 15.03
C LEU A 98 0.90 10.81 14.54
N SER A 99 1.26 10.22 13.40
CA SER A 99 0.64 8.97 12.92
C SER A 99 0.97 7.76 13.81
N ALA A 100 2.13 7.74 14.46
CA ALA A 100 2.54 6.65 15.34
C ALA A 100 1.74 6.64 16.66
N LEU A 101 1.28 7.78 17.15
CA LEU A 101 0.55 7.87 18.42
C LEU A 101 -0.76 7.05 18.43
N PRO A 102 -1.69 7.20 17.49
CA PRO A 102 -2.88 6.37 17.44
C PRO A 102 -2.57 4.89 17.17
N MET A 103 -1.46 4.57 16.48
CA MET A 103 -1.02 3.18 16.32
C MET A 103 -0.58 2.57 17.67
N LEU A 104 0.21 3.30 18.45
CA LEU A 104 0.65 2.88 19.78
C LEU A 104 -0.52 2.69 20.74
N LEU A 105 -1.37 3.71 20.84
CA LEU A 105 -2.54 3.68 21.73
C LEU A 105 -3.53 2.59 21.30
N GLY A 106 -3.83 2.51 20.02
CA GLY A 106 -4.78 1.54 19.49
C GLY A 106 -4.28 0.10 19.64
N ALA A 107 -3.00 -0.19 19.35
CA ALA A 107 -2.43 -1.51 19.57
C ALA A 107 -2.42 -1.91 21.05
N SER A 108 -2.11 -0.99 21.95
CA SER A 108 -2.17 -1.21 23.40
C SER A 108 -3.60 -1.50 23.88
N ILE A 109 -4.59 -0.77 23.36
CA ILE A 109 -6.02 -1.02 23.65
C ILE A 109 -6.43 -2.40 23.13
N CYS A 110 -6.05 -2.76 21.88
CA CYS A 110 -6.30 -4.10 21.36
C CYS A 110 -5.70 -5.18 22.25
N ALA A 111 -4.43 -5.05 22.63
CA ALA A 111 -3.71 -6.03 23.43
C ALA A 111 -4.30 -6.23 24.82
N THR A 112 -4.89 -5.19 25.41
CA THR A 112 -5.50 -5.22 26.77
C THR A 112 -7.00 -5.40 26.76
N SER A 113 -7.65 -5.47 25.59
CA SER A 113 -9.10 -5.53 25.47
C SER A 113 -9.67 -6.81 26.09
N LYS A 114 -10.83 -6.65 26.77
CA LYS A 114 -11.62 -7.73 27.36
C LYS A 114 -13.02 -7.82 26.77
N SER A 115 -13.31 -7.02 25.73
CA SER A 115 -14.61 -6.95 25.07
C SER A 115 -14.43 -6.63 23.59
N LEU A 116 -15.43 -7.01 22.80
CA LEU A 116 -15.48 -6.66 21.37
C LEU A 116 -15.36 -5.14 21.16
N VAL A 117 -16.06 -4.34 21.96
CA VAL A 117 -16.03 -2.87 21.83
C VAL A 117 -14.61 -2.32 22.04
N GLY A 118 -13.88 -2.79 23.04
CA GLY A 118 -12.48 -2.40 23.26
C GLY A 118 -11.59 -2.76 22.08
N MET A 119 -11.75 -3.96 21.51
CA MET A 119 -11.04 -4.39 20.31
C MET A 119 -11.35 -3.48 19.13
N LEU A 120 -12.63 -3.16 18.88
CA LEU A 120 -13.04 -2.29 17.77
C LEU A 120 -12.48 -0.87 17.90
N LEU A 121 -12.52 -0.29 19.10
CA LEU A 121 -11.94 1.03 19.35
C LEU A 121 -10.43 1.05 19.12
N GLY A 122 -9.72 0.04 19.62
CA GLY A 122 -8.29 -0.09 19.40
C GLY A 122 -7.95 -0.22 17.91
N ARG A 123 -8.67 -1.07 17.17
CA ARG A 123 -8.51 -1.25 15.73
C ARG A 123 -8.82 0.03 14.94
N LEU A 124 -9.87 0.77 15.30
CA LEU A 124 -10.20 2.05 14.68
C LEU A 124 -9.06 3.07 14.86
N LEU A 125 -8.51 3.18 16.07
CA LEU A 125 -7.38 4.06 16.36
C LEU A 125 -6.12 3.66 15.58
N VAL A 126 -5.75 2.38 15.57
CA VAL A 126 -4.66 1.89 14.74
C VAL A 126 -4.88 2.34 13.30
N GLY A 127 -6.09 2.15 12.79
CA GLY A 127 -6.46 2.52 11.43
C GLY A 127 -6.21 4.00 11.12
N THR A 128 -6.57 4.92 12.03
CA THR A 128 -6.32 6.36 11.79
C THR A 128 -4.84 6.66 11.58
N GLY A 129 -3.95 6.04 12.34
CA GLY A 129 -2.51 6.16 12.13
C GLY A 129 -2.04 5.57 10.80
N LEU A 130 -2.58 4.41 10.42
CA LEU A 130 -2.31 3.77 9.14
C LEU A 130 -2.83 4.57 7.94
N GLY A 131 -3.88 5.38 8.12
CA GLY A 131 -4.39 6.27 7.08
C GLY A 131 -3.52 7.51 6.87
N VAL A 132 -2.90 8.02 7.94
CA VAL A 132 -2.00 9.19 7.89
C VAL A 132 -0.61 8.79 7.41
N GLY A 133 -0.05 7.73 7.97
CA GLY A 133 1.37 7.40 7.83
C GLY A 133 1.85 7.13 6.39
N PRO A 134 1.32 6.13 5.65
CA PRO A 134 1.83 5.75 4.34
C PRO A 134 1.80 6.86 3.28
N PRO A 135 0.74 7.67 3.13
CA PRO A 135 0.77 8.80 2.20
C PRO A 135 1.86 9.82 2.54
N VAL A 136 2.01 10.15 3.83
CA VAL A 136 3.03 11.09 4.30
C VAL A 136 4.44 10.51 4.12
N ALA A 137 4.64 9.21 4.38
CA ALA A 137 5.92 8.56 4.18
C ALA A 137 6.34 8.54 2.71
N SER A 138 5.40 8.24 1.79
CA SER A 138 5.64 8.31 0.35
C SER A 138 6.05 9.72 -0.09
N LEU A 139 5.34 10.73 0.40
CA LEU A 139 5.64 12.12 0.11
C LEU A 139 7.01 12.51 0.66
N TYR A 140 7.28 12.21 1.92
CA TYR A 140 8.55 12.48 2.59
C TYR A 140 9.73 11.84 1.84
N VAL A 141 9.63 10.54 1.54
CA VAL A 141 10.69 9.82 0.80
C VAL A 141 10.93 10.45 -0.57
N THR A 142 9.88 10.87 -1.27
CA THR A 142 10.01 11.53 -2.58
C THR A 142 10.73 12.87 -2.47
N GLU A 143 10.43 13.65 -1.43
CA GLU A 143 10.98 15.00 -1.21
C GLU A 143 12.44 15.00 -0.72
N ILE A 144 12.86 14.00 0.05
CA ILE A 144 14.26 13.88 0.55
C ILE A 144 15.17 13.08 -0.37
N SER A 145 14.62 12.39 -1.37
CA SER A 145 15.39 11.49 -2.24
C SER A 145 16.09 12.23 -3.36
N PRO A 146 17.39 11.96 -3.60
CA PRO A 146 18.04 12.36 -4.84
C PRO A 146 17.30 11.80 -6.05
N ALA A 147 17.20 12.56 -7.14
CA ALA A 147 16.41 12.20 -8.32
C ALA A 147 16.72 10.79 -8.87
N HIS A 148 18.00 10.40 -8.90
CA HIS A 148 18.45 9.10 -9.40
C HIS A 148 18.11 7.90 -8.48
N LEU A 149 17.78 8.15 -7.19
CA LEU A 149 17.44 7.12 -6.19
C LEU A 149 15.94 7.07 -5.85
N ARG A 150 15.16 8.04 -6.33
CA ARG A 150 13.74 8.18 -5.98
C ARG A 150 12.92 6.91 -6.25
N GLY A 151 13.17 6.24 -7.38
CA GLY A 151 12.53 4.96 -7.71
C GLY A 151 12.92 3.85 -6.74
N THR A 152 14.20 3.70 -6.45
CA THR A 152 14.72 2.68 -5.51
C THR A 152 14.16 2.89 -4.11
N TYR A 153 14.13 4.11 -3.61
CA TYR A 153 13.60 4.42 -2.29
C TYR A 153 12.08 4.28 -2.21
N GLY A 154 11.36 4.63 -3.27
CA GLY A 154 9.93 4.34 -3.38
C GLY A 154 9.63 2.85 -3.30
N SER A 155 10.50 2.01 -3.85
CA SER A 155 10.39 0.55 -3.78
C SER A 155 10.57 0.01 -2.36
N MET A 156 11.39 0.64 -1.53
CA MET A 156 11.57 0.24 -0.13
C MET A 156 10.27 0.36 0.68
N ILE A 157 9.43 1.34 0.36
CA ILE A 157 8.09 1.49 0.97
C ILE A 157 7.24 0.24 0.70
N GLN A 158 7.23 -0.24 -0.55
CA GLN A 158 6.46 -1.42 -0.93
C GLN A 158 7.02 -2.70 -0.29
N ILE A 159 8.34 -2.87 -0.29
CA ILE A 159 9.02 -3.99 0.37
C ILE A 159 8.75 -3.96 1.87
N GLY A 160 8.81 -2.78 2.49
CA GLY A 160 8.50 -2.59 3.92
C GLY A 160 7.11 -3.10 4.28
N SER A 161 6.10 -2.79 3.47
CA SER A 161 4.74 -3.30 3.66
C SER A 161 4.67 -4.82 3.54
N GLY A 162 5.33 -5.40 2.53
CA GLY A 162 5.41 -6.87 2.36
C GLY A 162 6.09 -7.57 3.53
N LEU A 163 7.19 -6.99 4.05
CA LEU A 163 7.89 -7.50 5.24
C LEU A 163 7.02 -7.41 6.50
N GLY A 164 6.25 -6.33 6.64
CA GLY A 164 5.31 -6.17 7.74
C GLY A 164 4.22 -7.24 7.72
N LEU A 165 3.60 -7.47 6.56
CA LEU A 165 2.59 -8.53 6.38
C LEU A 165 3.19 -9.90 6.71
N MET A 166 4.36 -10.21 6.18
CA MET A 166 5.04 -11.48 6.46
C MET A 166 5.38 -11.62 7.95
N GLY A 167 5.88 -10.55 8.59
CA GLY A 167 6.16 -10.51 10.02
C GLY A 167 4.91 -10.82 10.86
N ALA A 168 3.76 -10.26 10.49
CA ALA A 168 2.49 -10.53 11.16
C ALA A 168 2.05 -12.01 11.06
N LEU A 169 2.24 -12.63 9.90
CA LEU A 169 1.92 -14.04 9.69
C LEU A 169 2.89 -14.99 10.40
N LEU A 170 4.15 -14.58 10.58
CA LEU A 170 5.17 -15.39 11.27
C LEU A 170 5.10 -15.28 12.79
N ILE A 171 4.72 -14.11 13.32
CA ILE A 171 4.83 -13.84 14.77
C ILE A 171 3.94 -14.74 15.63
N GLY A 172 2.85 -15.24 15.08
CA GLY A 172 1.95 -16.17 15.74
C GLY A 172 2.57 -17.52 16.02
N PHE A 173 3.51 -17.99 15.19
CA PHE A 173 4.08 -19.34 15.26
C PHE A 173 4.67 -19.70 16.62
N PRO A 174 5.62 -18.94 17.18
CA PRO A 174 6.28 -19.31 18.43
C PRO A 174 5.40 -19.13 19.67
N VAL A 175 4.32 -18.35 19.57
CA VAL A 175 3.50 -17.96 20.73
C VAL A 175 2.13 -18.62 20.78
N LYS A 176 1.74 -19.41 19.76
CA LYS A 176 0.40 -20.01 19.61
C LYS A 176 -0.02 -20.92 20.77
N THR A 177 0.94 -21.50 21.49
CA THR A 177 0.71 -22.37 22.64
C THR A 177 0.41 -21.61 23.93
N ILE A 178 0.63 -20.30 23.95
CA ILE A 178 0.44 -19.44 25.14
C ILE A 178 -1.02 -18.98 25.17
N PHE A 179 -1.68 -19.07 26.32
CA PHE A 179 -3.03 -18.53 26.48
C PHE A 179 -3.04 -17.00 26.21
N GLY A 180 -3.99 -16.53 25.39
CA GLY A 180 -4.06 -15.13 25.02
C GLY A 180 -2.91 -14.63 24.11
N TRP A 181 -2.25 -15.53 23.39
CA TRP A 181 -1.12 -15.22 22.49
C TRP A 181 -1.39 -14.10 21.50
N TRP A 182 -2.62 -13.89 21.06
CA TRP A 182 -3.01 -12.81 20.19
C TRP A 182 -2.72 -11.42 20.76
N ARG A 183 -2.72 -11.29 22.10
CA ARG A 183 -2.35 -10.04 22.80
C ARG A 183 -0.89 -9.70 22.57
N ILE A 184 -0.01 -10.72 22.54
CA ILE A 184 1.41 -10.57 22.27
C ILE A 184 1.62 -10.03 20.85
N CYS A 185 0.85 -10.51 19.86
CA CYS A 185 0.93 -10.01 18.49
C CYS A 185 0.64 -8.50 18.40
N PHE A 186 -0.33 -8.00 19.15
CA PHE A 186 -0.61 -6.56 19.21
C PHE A 186 0.47 -5.80 19.99
N TRP A 187 0.97 -6.33 21.12
CA TRP A 187 2.06 -5.69 21.86
C TRP A 187 3.33 -5.56 21.02
N ILE A 188 3.68 -6.55 20.22
CA ILE A 188 4.86 -6.51 19.35
C ILE A 188 4.76 -5.36 18.34
N SER A 189 3.57 -5.03 17.84
CA SER A 189 3.41 -3.90 16.91
C SER A 189 3.69 -2.52 17.53
N THR A 190 3.64 -2.41 18.85
CA THR A 190 3.99 -1.15 19.53
C THR A 190 5.48 -0.83 19.45
N ILE A 191 6.34 -1.84 19.31
CA ILE A 191 7.80 -1.66 19.23
C ILE A 191 8.19 -0.86 17.99
N PRO A 192 7.86 -1.28 16.75
CA PRO A 192 8.20 -0.49 15.56
C PRO A 192 7.48 0.86 15.54
N ALA A 193 6.27 0.98 16.12
CA ALA A 193 5.58 2.26 16.22
C ALA A 193 6.29 3.24 17.18
N ALA A 194 6.82 2.75 18.30
CA ALA A 194 7.65 3.54 19.21
C ALA A 194 8.99 3.93 18.56
N ILE A 195 9.64 2.99 17.85
CA ILE A 195 10.87 3.27 17.11
C ILE A 195 10.62 4.37 16.06
N LEU A 196 9.52 4.30 15.31
CA LEU A 196 9.14 5.34 14.35
C LEU A 196 9.01 6.70 15.03
N ALA A 197 8.22 6.80 16.10
CA ALA A 197 8.00 8.04 16.82
C ALA A 197 9.29 8.68 17.35
N LEU A 198 10.19 7.86 17.91
CA LEU A 198 11.45 8.32 18.47
C LEU A 198 12.48 8.65 17.38
N SER A 199 12.62 7.79 16.36
CA SER A 199 13.64 7.96 15.32
C SER A 199 13.34 9.15 14.40
N MET A 200 12.06 9.51 14.21
CA MET A 200 11.68 10.68 13.41
C MET A 200 12.15 12.01 14.02
N VAL A 201 12.49 12.07 15.33
CA VAL A 201 13.09 13.26 15.96
C VAL A 201 14.47 13.56 15.35
N PHE A 202 15.21 12.54 14.93
CA PHE A 202 16.55 12.64 14.38
C PHE A 202 16.57 12.72 12.84
N CYS A 203 15.39 12.64 12.22
CA CYS A 203 15.29 12.72 10.78
C CYS A 203 15.27 14.16 10.28
N VAL A 204 15.81 14.34 9.08
CA VAL A 204 15.84 15.61 8.34
C VAL A 204 14.41 15.95 7.90
N GLU A 205 13.96 17.19 8.14
CA GLU A 205 12.64 17.61 7.63
C GLU A 205 12.69 17.82 6.11
N SER A 206 11.55 17.78 5.45
CA SER A 206 11.46 18.01 4.00
C SER A 206 11.95 19.40 3.63
N PRO A 207 13.02 19.52 2.81
CA PRO A 207 13.48 20.83 2.33
C PRO A 207 12.44 21.55 1.48
N TYR A 208 11.63 20.79 0.72
CA TYR A 208 10.52 21.34 -0.06
C TYR A 208 9.46 21.99 0.83
N TRP A 209 9.09 21.33 1.93
CA TRP A 209 8.13 21.88 2.89
C TRP A 209 8.69 23.12 3.60
N LEU A 210 9.94 23.07 4.07
CA LEU A 210 10.59 24.22 4.71
C LEU A 210 10.65 25.42 3.78
N TYR A 211 11.01 25.21 2.52
CA TYR A 211 11.04 26.26 1.50
C TYR A 211 9.64 26.88 1.30
N LYS A 212 8.60 26.05 1.18
CA LYS A 212 7.20 26.51 1.05
C LYS A 212 6.71 27.30 2.27
N GLN A 213 7.28 27.07 3.45
CA GLN A 213 7.00 27.83 4.67
C GLN A 213 7.83 29.12 4.78
N GLY A 214 8.63 29.46 3.77
CA GLY A 214 9.52 30.63 3.77
C GLY A 214 10.79 30.46 4.64
N ARG A 215 11.05 29.25 5.14
CA ARG A 215 12.20 28.91 6.01
C ARG A 215 13.42 28.50 5.17
N ASN A 216 13.86 29.42 4.27
CA ASN A 216 14.86 29.11 3.23
C ASN A 216 16.22 28.69 3.78
N ILE A 217 16.68 29.33 4.89
CA ILE A 217 17.97 29.00 5.52
C ILE A 217 17.96 27.57 6.06
N GLU A 218 16.87 27.15 6.69
CA GLU A 218 16.73 25.79 7.20
C GLU A 218 16.58 24.78 6.05
N ALA A 219 15.87 25.13 4.98
CA ALA A 219 15.76 24.28 3.80
C ALA A 219 17.15 24.02 3.17
N GLU A 220 18.00 25.05 3.07
CA GLU A 220 19.39 24.90 2.57
C GLU A 220 20.21 24.00 3.50
N ALA A 221 20.14 24.20 4.82
CA ALA A 221 20.84 23.38 5.79
C ALA A 221 20.41 21.90 5.73
N GLU A 222 19.12 21.63 5.55
CA GLU A 222 18.63 20.25 5.41
C GLU A 222 19.04 19.62 4.07
N LEU A 223 19.10 20.40 2.98
CA LEU A 223 19.66 19.95 1.70
C LEU A 223 21.14 19.61 1.80
N GLU A 224 21.91 20.39 2.56
CA GLU A 224 23.34 20.07 2.81
C GLU A 224 23.52 18.74 3.53
N LYS A 225 22.67 18.43 4.51
CA LYS A 225 22.67 17.12 5.21
C LYS A 225 22.30 15.96 4.28
N LEU A 226 21.36 16.17 3.34
CA LEU A 226 20.85 15.14 2.43
C LEU A 226 21.74 14.89 1.21
N LEU A 227 22.29 15.96 0.62
CA LEU A 227 22.95 15.92 -0.68
C LEU A 227 24.44 16.27 -0.61
N GLY A 228 24.87 16.85 0.52
CA GLY A 228 26.19 17.45 0.66
C GLY A 228 26.24 18.89 0.13
N SER A 229 27.21 19.69 0.61
CA SER A 229 27.33 21.13 0.33
C SER A 229 27.45 21.46 -1.17
N THR A 230 28.08 20.58 -1.96
CA THR A 230 28.28 20.77 -3.40
C THR A 230 26.97 20.75 -4.19
N HIS A 231 25.97 19.97 -3.77
CA HIS A 231 24.71 19.79 -4.48
C HIS A 231 23.56 20.62 -3.90
N ALA A 232 23.66 21.09 -2.65
CA ALA A 232 22.62 21.82 -1.94
C ALA A 232 22.20 23.12 -2.66
N LYS A 233 23.17 23.90 -3.14
CA LYS A 233 22.90 25.16 -3.84
C LYS A 233 22.16 24.95 -5.17
N ALA A 234 22.54 23.92 -5.92
CA ALA A 234 21.85 23.57 -7.18
C ALA A 234 20.40 23.12 -6.90
N ALA A 235 20.20 22.30 -5.86
CA ALA A 235 18.88 21.86 -5.43
C ALA A 235 17.99 23.02 -4.95
N MET A 236 18.54 23.99 -4.19
CA MET A 236 17.82 25.23 -3.81
C MET A 236 17.41 26.04 -5.02
N ALA A 237 18.27 26.18 -6.03
CA ALA A 237 17.92 26.88 -7.27
C ALA A 237 16.81 26.16 -8.06
N GLU A 238 16.76 24.83 -8.00
CA GLU A 238 15.68 24.03 -8.60
C GLU A 238 14.35 24.25 -7.86
N LEU A 239 14.35 24.23 -6.51
CA LEU A 239 13.17 24.51 -5.69
C LEU A 239 12.59 25.89 -5.98
N SER A 240 13.44 26.92 -6.14
CA SER A 240 13.00 28.28 -6.45
C SER A 240 12.35 28.42 -7.84
N LYS A 241 12.74 27.57 -8.82
CA LYS A 241 12.11 27.52 -10.14
C LYS A 241 10.74 26.84 -10.11
N LEU A 242 10.59 25.80 -9.30
CA LEU A 242 9.31 25.08 -9.16
C LEU A 242 8.21 25.96 -8.58
N GLU A 243 8.52 26.86 -7.63
CA GLU A 243 7.55 27.77 -7.04
C GLU A 243 7.05 28.83 -8.03
N LYS A 244 7.94 29.38 -8.86
CA LYS A 244 7.58 30.37 -9.88
C LYS A 244 6.66 29.85 -10.98
N GLY A 245 6.55 28.54 -11.15
CA GLY A 245 5.70 27.86 -12.15
C GLY A 245 4.33 27.42 -11.67
N GLY A 246 3.99 27.56 -10.39
CA GLY A 246 2.80 26.94 -9.82
C GLY A 246 1.87 27.86 -9.05
N GLU A 247 1.01 28.63 -9.72
CA GLU A 247 -0.25 29.06 -9.10
C GLU A 247 -1.16 27.85 -8.88
N ILE A 248 -1.19 27.36 -7.63
CA ILE A 248 -2.11 26.28 -7.22
C ILE A 248 -3.50 26.88 -7.01
N THR A 249 -4.24 27.07 -8.10
CA THR A 249 -5.68 27.34 -8.00
C THR A 249 -6.36 26.13 -7.39
N SER A 250 -7.10 26.34 -6.29
CA SER A 250 -7.80 25.27 -5.58
C SER A 250 -8.92 24.68 -6.45
N VAL A 251 -8.72 23.47 -6.96
CA VAL A 251 -9.74 22.75 -7.74
C VAL A 251 -10.91 22.37 -6.83
N LYS A 252 -12.15 22.66 -7.23
CA LYS A 252 -13.35 22.24 -6.49
C LYS A 252 -13.67 20.76 -6.79
N LEU A 253 -14.27 20.05 -5.82
CA LEU A 253 -14.66 18.64 -6.00
C LEU A 253 -15.65 18.47 -7.17
N VAL A 254 -16.54 19.44 -7.39
CA VAL A 254 -17.48 19.43 -8.52
C VAL A 254 -16.73 19.48 -9.87
N GLU A 255 -15.68 20.28 -9.98
CA GLU A 255 -14.83 20.34 -11.19
C GLU A 255 -14.12 19.00 -11.44
N LEU A 256 -13.77 18.26 -10.36
CA LEU A 256 -13.14 16.96 -10.47
C LEU A 256 -14.12 15.90 -11.02
N LEU A 257 -15.39 15.91 -10.58
CA LEU A 257 -16.38 14.91 -10.91
C LEU A 257 -17.12 15.18 -12.23
N TYR A 258 -17.34 16.46 -12.57
CA TYR A 258 -18.13 16.87 -13.74
C TYR A 258 -17.34 17.71 -14.74
N GLY A 259 -16.07 18.04 -14.44
CA GLY A 259 -15.22 18.83 -15.32
C GLY A 259 -14.50 17.98 -16.38
N ARG A 260 -13.61 18.65 -17.12
CA ARG A 260 -12.83 18.11 -18.25
C ARG A 260 -12.07 16.81 -17.92
N HIS A 261 -11.68 16.59 -16.65
CA HIS A 261 -10.88 15.46 -16.21
C HIS A 261 -11.70 14.35 -15.54
N SER A 262 -13.02 14.45 -15.50
CA SER A 262 -13.91 13.48 -14.84
C SER A 262 -13.68 12.05 -15.34
N ARG A 263 -13.50 11.86 -16.66
CA ARG A 263 -13.27 10.55 -17.28
C ARG A 263 -12.05 9.83 -16.69
N VAL A 264 -10.96 10.56 -16.46
CA VAL A 264 -9.72 9.99 -15.90
C VAL A 264 -9.88 9.68 -14.41
N VAL A 265 -10.62 10.52 -13.67
CA VAL A 265 -10.94 10.28 -12.25
C VAL A 265 -11.83 9.05 -12.08
N PHE A 266 -12.85 8.90 -12.93
CA PHE A 266 -13.69 7.70 -12.93
C PHE A 266 -12.90 6.45 -13.30
N LEU A 267 -12.00 6.52 -14.27
CA LEU A 267 -11.10 5.41 -14.61
C LEU A 267 -10.25 4.99 -13.40
N GLY A 268 -9.63 5.96 -12.71
CA GLY A 268 -8.83 5.69 -11.51
C GLY A 268 -9.65 5.05 -10.40
N SER A 269 -10.84 5.60 -10.13
CA SER A 269 -11.78 5.05 -9.14
C SER A 269 -12.19 3.62 -9.49
N THR A 270 -12.48 3.35 -10.77
CA THR A 270 -12.84 2.02 -11.25
C THR A 270 -11.69 1.02 -11.12
N LEU A 271 -10.46 1.43 -11.39
CA LEU A 271 -9.28 0.57 -11.21
C LEU A 271 -9.11 0.16 -9.74
N PHE A 272 -9.20 1.11 -8.80
CA PHE A 272 -9.16 0.78 -7.38
C PHE A 272 -10.37 -0.03 -6.91
N ALA A 273 -11.55 0.23 -7.47
CA ALA A 273 -12.74 -0.56 -7.17
C ALA A 273 -12.55 -2.02 -7.59
N LEU A 274 -12.13 -2.26 -8.82
CA LEU A 274 -11.89 -3.61 -9.34
C LEU A 274 -10.73 -4.31 -8.61
N GLN A 275 -9.69 -3.56 -8.23
CA GLN A 275 -8.61 -4.08 -7.39
C GLN A 275 -9.15 -4.63 -6.06
N GLN A 276 -10.03 -3.91 -5.38
CA GLN A 276 -10.62 -4.36 -4.11
C GLN A 276 -11.62 -5.49 -4.30
N LEU A 277 -12.50 -5.36 -5.30
CA LEU A 277 -13.49 -6.37 -5.63
C LEU A 277 -12.92 -7.66 -6.24
N SER A 278 -11.62 -7.69 -6.59
CA SER A 278 -10.91 -8.93 -6.92
C SER A 278 -10.75 -9.88 -5.73
N GLY A 279 -10.94 -9.40 -4.49
CA GLY A 279 -10.90 -10.19 -3.27
C GLY A 279 -9.51 -10.35 -2.63
N ILE A 280 -8.50 -9.59 -3.06
CA ILE A 280 -7.14 -9.73 -2.53
C ILE A 280 -7.05 -9.53 -1.02
N ASN A 281 -7.77 -8.54 -0.50
CA ASN A 281 -7.74 -8.24 0.92
C ASN A 281 -8.48 -9.31 1.74
N ALA A 282 -9.49 -9.96 1.18
CA ALA A 282 -10.10 -11.13 1.81
C ALA A 282 -9.08 -12.25 2.02
N VAL A 283 -8.17 -12.45 1.06
CA VAL A 283 -7.06 -13.40 1.21
C VAL A 283 -6.10 -12.98 2.31
N PHE A 284 -5.66 -11.72 2.33
CA PHE A 284 -4.72 -11.25 3.36
C PHE A 284 -5.31 -11.27 4.77
N TYR A 285 -6.61 -11.03 4.91
CA TYR A 285 -7.27 -10.99 6.22
C TYR A 285 -7.72 -12.35 6.72
N PHE A 286 -8.09 -13.27 5.84
CA PHE A 286 -8.80 -14.49 6.20
C PHE A 286 -8.17 -15.77 5.61
N SER A 287 -6.95 -15.72 5.06
CA SER A 287 -6.31 -16.91 4.46
C SER A 287 -6.25 -18.07 5.42
N SER A 288 -5.93 -17.86 6.70
CA SER A 288 -5.92 -18.91 7.72
C SER A 288 -7.30 -19.55 7.93
N SER A 289 -8.36 -18.74 7.96
CA SER A 289 -9.73 -19.25 8.07
C SER A 289 -10.16 -20.03 6.84
N VAL A 290 -9.80 -19.55 5.64
CA VAL A 290 -10.07 -20.21 4.36
C VAL A 290 -9.34 -21.57 4.29
N PHE A 291 -8.05 -21.60 4.64
CA PHE A 291 -7.27 -22.82 4.63
C PHE A 291 -7.81 -23.87 5.63
N ARG A 292 -8.20 -23.45 6.84
CA ARG A 292 -8.82 -24.35 7.82
C ARG A 292 -10.13 -24.97 7.33
N ARG A 293 -11.00 -24.16 6.71
CA ARG A 293 -12.26 -24.65 6.11
C ARG A 293 -12.01 -25.64 4.97
N ALA A 294 -10.91 -25.49 4.24
CA ALA A 294 -10.47 -26.41 3.20
C ALA A 294 -9.72 -27.64 3.73
N GLY A 295 -9.60 -27.80 5.06
CA GLY A 295 -8.87 -28.92 5.67
C GLY A 295 -7.34 -28.80 5.57
N VAL A 296 -6.83 -27.61 5.27
CA VAL A 296 -5.40 -27.31 5.10
C VAL A 296 -4.82 -26.81 6.42
N SER A 297 -3.62 -27.27 6.79
CA SER A 297 -2.88 -26.68 7.92
C SER A 297 -2.61 -25.19 7.66
N SER A 298 -3.30 -24.32 8.40
CA SER A 298 -3.30 -22.89 8.15
C SER A 298 -1.94 -22.22 8.34
N ASN A 299 -1.14 -22.73 9.28
CA ASN A 299 0.08 -22.07 9.73
C ASN A 299 1.12 -21.85 8.62
N LEU A 300 1.55 -22.95 7.98
CA LEU A 300 2.52 -22.88 6.89
C LEU A 300 1.94 -22.22 5.63
N ALA A 301 0.65 -22.50 5.35
CA ALA A 301 0.00 -21.95 4.17
C ALA A 301 -0.06 -20.42 4.20
N SER A 302 -0.38 -19.80 5.35
CA SER A 302 -0.40 -18.34 5.49
C SER A 302 1.00 -17.73 5.34
N VAL A 303 2.05 -18.40 5.82
CA VAL A 303 3.43 -17.94 5.61
C VAL A 303 3.80 -17.97 4.12
N PHE A 304 3.42 -19.02 3.39
CA PHE A 304 3.64 -19.05 1.95
C PHE A 304 2.91 -17.92 1.20
N VAL A 305 1.74 -17.49 1.66
CA VAL A 305 1.06 -16.29 1.15
C VAL A 305 1.94 -15.05 1.32
N GLY A 306 2.54 -14.85 2.50
CA GLY A 306 3.47 -13.75 2.75
C GLY A 306 4.71 -13.80 1.86
N ILE A 307 5.31 -14.99 1.69
CA ILE A 307 6.46 -15.21 0.80
C ILE A 307 6.10 -14.92 -0.66
N ALA A 308 4.97 -15.42 -1.14
CA ALA A 308 4.49 -15.17 -2.51
C ALA A 308 4.29 -13.66 -2.76
N ASN A 309 3.74 -12.94 -1.77
CA ASN A 309 3.59 -11.48 -1.86
C ASN A 309 4.95 -10.77 -1.96
N LEU A 310 5.93 -11.13 -1.13
CA LEU A 310 7.28 -10.52 -1.18
C LEU A 310 7.99 -10.78 -2.51
N ILE A 311 7.94 -12.03 -2.99
CA ILE A 311 8.51 -12.40 -4.30
C ILE A 311 7.84 -11.59 -5.40
N GLY A 312 6.50 -11.48 -5.37
CA GLY A 312 5.75 -10.71 -6.33
C GLY A 312 6.14 -9.23 -6.34
N CYS A 313 6.29 -8.61 -5.16
CA CYS A 313 6.77 -7.23 -5.05
C CYS A 313 8.17 -7.05 -5.66
N ALA A 314 9.10 -7.96 -5.39
CA ALA A 314 10.45 -7.91 -5.96
C ALA A 314 10.44 -8.07 -7.49
N VAL A 315 9.62 -8.97 -8.02
CA VAL A 315 9.44 -9.17 -9.46
C VAL A 315 8.78 -7.95 -10.12
N ALA A 316 7.80 -7.33 -9.44
CA ALA A 316 7.13 -6.13 -9.94
C ALA A 316 8.12 -5.00 -10.24
N LEU A 317 9.09 -4.76 -9.36
CA LEU A 317 10.12 -3.73 -9.54
C LEU A 317 10.96 -3.94 -10.80
N LEU A 318 11.25 -5.20 -11.15
CA LEU A 318 12.03 -5.55 -12.33
C LEU A 318 11.21 -5.48 -13.62
N LEU A 319 9.92 -5.78 -13.56
CA LEU A 319 9.07 -5.90 -14.74
C LEU A 319 8.35 -4.61 -15.11
N MET A 320 8.06 -3.73 -14.15
CA MET A 320 7.23 -2.54 -14.35
C MET A 320 7.79 -1.61 -15.43
N ASP A 321 9.11 -1.41 -15.44
CA ASP A 321 9.77 -0.56 -16.42
C ASP A 321 10.10 -1.31 -17.74
N LYS A 322 10.14 -2.65 -17.71
CA LYS A 322 10.44 -3.46 -18.88
C LYS A 322 9.21 -3.78 -19.72
N ILE A 323 8.10 -4.13 -19.11
CA ILE A 323 6.89 -4.62 -19.80
C ILE A 323 5.90 -3.48 -20.08
N GLY A 324 5.83 -2.50 -19.16
CA GLY A 324 4.84 -1.41 -19.20
C GLY A 324 3.64 -1.66 -18.29
N ARG A 325 2.91 -0.58 -18.01
CA ARG A 325 1.86 -0.57 -16.97
C ARG A 325 0.61 -1.31 -17.43
N LYS A 326 0.16 -1.05 -18.64
CA LYS A 326 -1.06 -1.66 -19.20
C LYS A 326 -0.95 -3.17 -19.35
N VAL A 327 0.15 -3.63 -19.94
CA VAL A 327 0.37 -5.07 -20.18
C VAL A 327 0.48 -5.79 -18.84
N LEU A 328 1.22 -5.23 -17.89
CA LEU A 328 1.39 -5.82 -16.56
C LEU A 328 0.07 -5.94 -15.80
N LEU A 329 -0.81 -4.94 -15.88
CA LEU A 329 -2.16 -4.98 -15.31
C LEU A 329 -3.01 -6.08 -15.95
N ILE A 330 -3.04 -6.17 -17.27
CA ILE A 330 -3.82 -7.19 -18.01
C ILE A 330 -3.36 -8.58 -17.60
N CYS A 331 -2.05 -8.85 -17.65
CA CYS A 331 -1.49 -10.16 -17.28
C CYS A 331 -1.79 -10.51 -15.82
N SER A 332 -1.66 -9.53 -14.91
CA SER A 332 -1.93 -9.71 -13.49
C SER A 332 -3.40 -10.06 -13.25
N PHE A 333 -4.35 -9.24 -13.69
CA PHE A 333 -5.78 -9.50 -13.48
C PHE A 333 -6.26 -10.77 -14.17
N PHE A 334 -5.75 -11.08 -15.38
CA PHE A 334 -6.08 -12.32 -16.07
C PHE A 334 -5.61 -13.54 -15.27
N SER A 335 -4.36 -13.54 -14.81
CA SER A 335 -3.81 -14.66 -14.00
C SER A 335 -4.52 -14.77 -12.65
N MET A 336 -4.89 -13.65 -12.02
CA MET A 336 -5.72 -13.63 -10.81
C MET A 336 -7.10 -14.27 -11.07
N GLY A 337 -7.74 -13.95 -12.19
CA GLY A 337 -9.01 -14.55 -12.60
C GLY A 337 -8.89 -16.07 -12.79
N MET A 338 -7.84 -16.53 -13.47
CA MET A 338 -7.56 -17.96 -13.61
C MET A 338 -7.29 -18.64 -12.26
N SER A 339 -6.60 -17.98 -11.35
CA SER A 339 -6.35 -18.49 -9.99
C SER A 339 -7.65 -18.61 -9.19
N MET A 340 -8.58 -17.64 -9.32
CA MET A 340 -9.90 -17.74 -8.70
C MET A 340 -10.76 -18.83 -9.34
N ALA A 341 -10.67 -19.06 -10.64
CA ALA A 341 -11.32 -20.21 -11.30
C ALA A 341 -10.82 -21.54 -10.73
N LEU A 342 -9.52 -21.69 -10.43
CA LEU A 342 -8.99 -22.85 -9.72
C LEU A 342 -9.59 -23.00 -8.31
N GLN A 343 -9.82 -21.89 -7.59
CA GLN A 343 -10.48 -21.93 -6.28
C GLN A 343 -11.94 -22.37 -6.39
N VAL A 344 -12.66 -21.95 -7.44
CA VAL A 344 -14.03 -22.42 -7.73
C VAL A 344 -14.04 -23.92 -7.99
N LEU A 345 -13.11 -24.42 -8.79
CA LEU A 345 -12.97 -25.86 -9.05
C LEU A 345 -12.69 -26.63 -7.76
N ALA A 346 -11.74 -26.14 -6.93
CA ALA A 346 -11.41 -26.75 -5.65
C ALA A 346 -12.61 -26.79 -4.70
N ALA A 347 -13.44 -25.72 -4.68
CA ALA A 347 -14.62 -25.64 -3.83
C ALA A 347 -15.76 -26.61 -4.25
N ASN A 348 -15.76 -27.06 -5.49
CA ASN A 348 -16.72 -28.05 -5.99
C ASN A 348 -16.28 -29.51 -5.85
N LEU A 349 -15.02 -29.74 -5.49
CA LEU A 349 -14.48 -31.10 -5.26
C LEU A 349 -14.71 -31.53 -3.80
N SER A 350 -14.82 -32.83 -3.57
CA SER A 350 -14.95 -33.34 -2.21
C SER A 350 -13.66 -33.14 -1.40
N VAL A 351 -13.78 -32.61 -0.19
CA VAL A 351 -12.67 -32.23 0.72
C VAL A 351 -11.71 -33.41 1.02
N SER A 352 -12.18 -34.64 0.88
CA SER A 352 -11.38 -35.87 1.15
C SER A 352 -10.31 -36.17 0.10
N SER A 353 -10.28 -35.44 -1.02
CA SER A 353 -9.27 -35.68 -2.06
C SER A 353 -7.98 -34.89 -1.77
N PRO A 354 -6.79 -35.53 -1.72
CA PRO A 354 -5.52 -34.82 -1.53
C PRO A 354 -5.25 -33.78 -2.60
N ASN A 355 -5.84 -33.93 -3.79
CA ASN A 355 -5.72 -32.96 -4.88
C ASN A 355 -6.39 -31.63 -4.55
N VAL A 356 -7.43 -31.61 -3.72
CA VAL A 356 -8.13 -30.38 -3.29
C VAL A 356 -7.21 -29.48 -2.49
N PHE A 357 -6.39 -30.05 -1.61
CA PHE A 357 -5.37 -29.33 -0.85
C PHE A 357 -4.43 -28.55 -1.77
N TYR A 358 -3.84 -29.23 -2.76
CA TYR A 358 -2.90 -28.61 -3.69
C TYR A 358 -3.56 -27.56 -4.57
N LEU A 359 -4.81 -27.74 -4.97
CA LEU A 359 -5.55 -26.76 -5.76
C LEU A 359 -5.82 -25.47 -4.97
N TYR A 360 -6.28 -25.60 -3.70
CA TYR A 360 -6.49 -24.43 -2.84
C TYR A 360 -5.18 -23.68 -2.59
N LEU A 361 -4.11 -24.39 -2.22
CA LEU A 361 -2.82 -23.79 -1.93
C LEU A 361 -2.23 -23.11 -3.17
N THR A 362 -2.13 -23.85 -4.28
CA THR A 362 -1.53 -23.31 -5.53
C THR A 362 -2.34 -22.13 -6.07
N GLY A 363 -3.66 -22.25 -6.10
CA GLY A 363 -4.53 -21.16 -6.57
C GLY A 363 -4.38 -19.90 -5.72
N MET A 364 -4.33 -20.04 -4.39
CA MET A 364 -4.14 -18.93 -3.47
C MET A 364 -2.77 -18.25 -3.63
N LEU A 365 -1.69 -19.06 -3.69
CA LEU A 365 -0.33 -18.54 -3.86
C LEU A 365 -0.16 -17.84 -5.21
N LEU A 366 -0.67 -18.42 -6.29
CA LEU A 366 -0.63 -17.82 -7.62
C LEU A 366 -1.42 -16.50 -7.67
N PHE A 367 -2.58 -16.46 -7.03
CA PHE A 367 -3.40 -15.26 -6.93
C PHE A 367 -2.65 -14.11 -6.26
N VAL A 368 -2.04 -14.37 -5.10
CA VAL A 368 -1.27 -13.36 -4.34
C VAL A 368 -0.03 -12.93 -5.09
N LEU A 369 0.70 -13.87 -5.68
CA LEU A 369 1.89 -13.58 -6.48
C LEU A 369 1.57 -12.66 -7.65
N MET A 370 0.51 -12.99 -8.42
CA MET A 370 0.12 -12.22 -9.59
C MET A 370 -0.44 -10.84 -9.22
N PHE A 371 -1.16 -10.74 -8.09
CA PHE A 371 -1.56 -9.44 -7.54
C PHE A 371 -0.34 -8.56 -7.22
N ALA A 372 0.64 -9.10 -6.49
CA ALA A 372 1.83 -8.36 -6.08
C ALA A 372 2.71 -7.91 -7.26
N ILE A 373 2.69 -8.64 -8.39
CA ILE A 373 3.42 -8.29 -9.60
C ILE A 373 2.80 -7.09 -10.33
N GLY A 374 1.46 -6.99 -10.39
CA GLY A 374 0.82 -5.98 -11.23
C GLY A 374 -0.34 -5.24 -10.57
N ALA A 375 -1.45 -5.92 -10.28
CA ALA A 375 -2.68 -5.29 -9.80
C ALA A 375 -2.49 -4.55 -8.45
N GLY A 376 -1.48 -4.89 -7.65
CA GLY A 376 -1.12 -4.21 -6.41
C GLY A 376 -0.48 -2.85 -6.66
N PRO A 377 0.74 -2.81 -7.18
CA PRO A 377 1.52 -1.58 -7.28
C PRO A 377 1.13 -0.68 -8.47
N VAL A 378 0.73 -1.25 -9.61
CA VAL A 378 0.55 -0.50 -10.86
C VAL A 378 -0.59 0.52 -10.83
N PRO A 379 -1.78 0.27 -10.24
CA PRO A 379 -2.85 1.27 -10.25
C PRO A 379 -2.44 2.59 -9.62
N ALA A 380 -1.82 2.57 -8.45
CA ALA A 380 -1.38 3.78 -7.77
C ALA A 380 -0.33 4.55 -8.59
N LEU A 381 0.65 3.85 -9.17
CA LEU A 381 1.67 4.45 -10.03
C LEU A 381 1.04 5.05 -11.29
N LEU A 382 0.21 4.29 -12.00
CA LEU A 382 -0.46 4.72 -13.21
C LEU A 382 -1.26 6.03 -12.97
N LEU A 383 -1.99 6.11 -11.87
CA LEU A 383 -2.77 7.30 -11.54
C LEU A 383 -1.91 8.55 -11.31
N THR A 384 -0.71 8.39 -10.74
CA THR A 384 0.22 9.52 -10.62
C THR A 384 0.78 9.98 -11.98
N GLU A 385 0.82 9.09 -12.97
CA GLU A 385 1.27 9.38 -14.33
C GLU A 385 0.16 10.02 -15.19
N ILE A 386 -1.10 9.59 -15.03
CA ILE A 386 -2.22 10.06 -15.86
C ILE A 386 -2.95 11.29 -15.32
N PHE A 387 -2.84 11.59 -14.02
CA PHE A 387 -3.47 12.80 -13.48
C PHE A 387 -2.62 14.05 -13.72
N PRO A 388 -3.18 15.10 -14.37
CA PRO A 388 -2.52 16.40 -14.49
C PRO A 388 -2.11 16.95 -13.12
N ASN A 389 -0.98 17.64 -13.04
CA ASN A 389 -0.42 18.16 -11.80
C ASN A 389 -1.44 18.97 -10.97
N ARG A 390 -2.28 19.77 -11.66
CA ARG A 390 -3.32 20.62 -11.05
C ARG A 390 -4.33 19.86 -10.20
N ILE A 391 -4.77 18.69 -10.65
CA ILE A 391 -5.83 17.90 -9.99
C ILE A 391 -5.30 16.67 -9.22
N ARG A 392 -4.04 16.26 -9.46
CA ARG A 392 -3.47 14.99 -9.03
C ARG A 392 -3.73 14.66 -7.56
N ALA A 393 -3.43 15.58 -6.65
CA ALA A 393 -3.58 15.33 -5.22
C ALA A 393 -5.04 15.04 -4.83
N LYS A 394 -5.99 15.84 -5.33
CA LYS A 394 -7.42 15.69 -5.02
C LYS A 394 -8.03 14.48 -5.72
N ALA A 395 -7.63 14.21 -6.96
CA ALA A 395 -8.06 13.03 -7.71
C ALA A 395 -7.57 11.74 -7.03
N MET A 396 -6.31 11.70 -6.61
CA MET A 396 -5.77 10.57 -5.84
C MET A 396 -6.51 10.39 -4.51
N ALA A 397 -6.77 11.45 -3.76
CA ALA A 397 -7.52 11.37 -2.51
C ALA A 397 -8.93 10.82 -2.72
N PHE A 398 -9.62 11.22 -3.79
CA PHE A 398 -10.94 10.69 -4.15
C PHE A 398 -10.86 9.19 -4.51
N CYS A 399 -9.93 8.80 -5.38
CA CYS A 399 -9.74 7.40 -5.76
C CYS A 399 -9.35 6.51 -4.55
N MET A 400 -8.51 7.02 -3.65
CA MET A 400 -8.15 6.35 -2.41
C MET A 400 -9.34 6.23 -1.45
N SER A 401 -10.26 7.19 -1.46
CA SER A 401 -11.50 7.08 -0.69
C SER A 401 -12.36 5.91 -1.18
N VAL A 402 -12.50 5.73 -2.49
CA VAL A 402 -13.17 4.57 -3.09
C VAL A 402 -12.45 3.27 -2.69
N HIS A 403 -11.12 3.24 -2.76
CA HIS A 403 -10.30 2.10 -2.33
C HIS A 403 -10.62 1.70 -0.88
N TRP A 404 -10.57 2.63 0.08
CA TRP A 404 -10.80 2.34 1.49
C TRP A 404 -12.22 1.87 1.78
N VAL A 405 -13.24 2.51 1.17
CA VAL A 405 -14.63 2.13 1.34
C VAL A 405 -14.88 0.70 0.85
N LEU A 406 -14.41 0.36 -0.34
CA LEU A 406 -14.60 -0.98 -0.89
C LEU A 406 -13.77 -2.03 -0.14
N ASN A 407 -12.57 -1.69 0.29
CA ASN A 407 -11.75 -2.56 1.14
C ASN A 407 -12.48 -2.87 2.46
N PHE A 408 -13.06 -1.85 3.10
CA PHE A 408 -13.88 -2.03 4.30
C PHE A 408 -15.07 -2.97 4.03
N MET A 409 -15.81 -2.76 2.94
CA MET A 409 -16.96 -3.59 2.58
C MET A 409 -16.56 -5.04 2.32
N VAL A 410 -15.49 -5.28 1.57
CA VAL A 410 -14.98 -6.64 1.32
C VAL A 410 -14.55 -7.29 2.63
N GLY A 411 -13.80 -6.61 3.48
CA GLY A 411 -13.37 -7.15 4.78
C GLY A 411 -14.53 -7.46 5.72
N LEU A 412 -15.58 -6.62 5.73
CA LEU A 412 -16.74 -6.80 6.57
C LEU A 412 -17.63 -7.98 6.11
N MET A 413 -17.88 -8.06 4.82
CA MET A 413 -18.90 -8.97 4.28
C MET A 413 -18.36 -10.35 3.88
N PHE A 414 -17.05 -10.50 3.72
CA PHE A 414 -16.45 -11.71 3.15
C PHE A 414 -16.84 -12.99 3.90
N LEU A 415 -16.64 -13.04 5.22
CA LEU A 415 -16.96 -14.24 6.02
C LEU A 415 -18.45 -14.53 6.00
N GLN A 416 -19.29 -13.49 6.10
CA GLN A 416 -20.74 -13.66 6.06
C GLN A 416 -21.20 -14.20 4.70
N LEU A 417 -20.68 -13.67 3.59
CA LEU A 417 -20.98 -14.19 2.26
C LEU A 417 -20.50 -15.63 2.10
N LEU A 418 -19.32 -15.94 2.62
CA LEU A 418 -18.76 -17.29 2.59
C LEU A 418 -19.68 -18.30 3.31
N ASP A 419 -20.29 -17.89 4.44
CA ASP A 419 -21.19 -18.73 5.24
C ASP A 419 -22.59 -18.85 4.61
N GLN A 420 -23.12 -17.78 4.02
CA GLN A 420 -24.49 -17.74 3.49
C GLN A 420 -24.60 -18.29 2.07
N VAL A 421 -23.66 -17.92 1.21
CA VAL A 421 -23.73 -18.22 -0.24
C VAL A 421 -22.81 -19.38 -0.63
N GLY A 422 -21.76 -19.60 0.15
CA GLY A 422 -20.77 -20.65 -0.08
C GLY A 422 -19.54 -20.18 -0.87
N PRO A 423 -18.41 -20.91 -0.72
CA PRO A 423 -17.12 -20.50 -1.29
C PRO A 423 -17.14 -20.46 -2.83
N GLN A 424 -17.82 -21.39 -3.48
CA GLN A 424 -17.89 -21.44 -4.95
C GLN A 424 -18.48 -20.16 -5.57
N TRP A 425 -19.51 -19.59 -4.97
CA TRP A 425 -20.12 -18.36 -5.48
C TRP A 425 -19.29 -17.12 -5.20
N VAL A 426 -18.71 -17.04 -4.01
CA VAL A 426 -17.83 -15.92 -3.62
C VAL A 426 -16.58 -15.86 -4.53
N TYR A 427 -15.94 -17.01 -4.77
CA TYR A 427 -14.78 -17.07 -5.67
C TYR A 427 -15.16 -16.84 -7.13
N SER A 428 -16.36 -17.26 -7.56
CA SER A 428 -16.87 -16.95 -8.89
C SER A 428 -17.08 -15.46 -9.08
N MET A 429 -17.60 -14.76 -8.08
CA MET A 429 -17.74 -13.30 -8.10
C MET A 429 -16.39 -12.59 -8.22
N PHE A 430 -15.38 -13.00 -7.44
CA PHE A 430 -14.03 -12.45 -7.54
C PHE A 430 -13.38 -12.74 -8.90
N CYS A 431 -13.60 -13.94 -9.43
CA CYS A 431 -13.16 -14.33 -10.77
C CYS A 431 -13.76 -13.41 -11.85
N ALA A 432 -15.07 -13.19 -11.80
CA ALA A 432 -15.76 -12.29 -12.72
C ALA A 432 -15.24 -10.85 -12.63
N CYS A 433 -14.98 -10.34 -11.43
CA CYS A 433 -14.40 -9.02 -11.22
C CYS A 433 -13.00 -8.91 -11.81
N CYS A 434 -12.16 -9.95 -11.69
CA CYS A 434 -10.83 -9.98 -12.29
C CYS A 434 -10.91 -9.92 -13.83
N PHE A 435 -11.78 -10.71 -14.47
CA PHE A 435 -11.95 -10.65 -15.92
C PHE A 435 -12.58 -9.33 -16.39
N LEU A 436 -13.50 -8.77 -15.62
CA LEU A 436 -14.03 -7.43 -15.89
C LEU A 436 -12.90 -6.39 -15.85
N ALA A 437 -11.98 -6.50 -14.88
CA ALA A 437 -10.83 -5.63 -14.80
C ALA A 437 -9.92 -5.74 -16.04
N VAL A 438 -9.71 -6.94 -16.58
CA VAL A 438 -8.98 -7.14 -17.85
C VAL A 438 -9.64 -6.37 -18.99
N VAL A 439 -10.98 -6.46 -19.12
CA VAL A 439 -11.73 -5.76 -20.16
C VAL A 439 -11.59 -4.24 -20.00
N VAL A 440 -11.83 -3.73 -18.79
CA VAL A 440 -11.72 -2.28 -18.47
C VAL A 440 -10.33 -1.76 -18.77
N VAL A 441 -9.29 -2.46 -18.33
CA VAL A 441 -7.88 -2.06 -18.57
C VAL A 441 -7.56 -2.07 -20.07
N LYS A 442 -7.97 -3.12 -20.79
CA LYS A 442 -7.72 -3.24 -22.24
C LYS A 442 -8.34 -2.08 -23.01
N GLN A 443 -9.58 -1.69 -22.67
CA GLN A 443 -10.35 -0.68 -23.41
C GLN A 443 -9.99 0.76 -23.00
N ASN A 444 -9.77 1.03 -21.71
CA ASN A 444 -9.75 2.40 -21.20
C ASN A 444 -8.35 2.85 -20.72
N VAL A 445 -7.44 1.94 -20.40
CA VAL A 445 -6.09 2.30 -19.94
C VAL A 445 -5.16 2.47 -21.12
N MET A 446 -4.45 3.60 -21.14
CA MET A 446 -3.38 3.88 -22.10
C MET A 446 -2.04 3.40 -21.52
N GLU A 447 -1.14 2.90 -22.40
CA GLU A 447 0.23 2.61 -21.96
C GLU A 447 1.01 3.91 -21.77
N THR A 448 1.58 4.06 -20.58
CA THR A 448 2.33 5.24 -20.16
C THR A 448 3.85 5.08 -20.25
N LYS A 449 4.33 3.82 -20.43
CA LYS A 449 5.76 3.54 -20.51
C LYS A 449 6.44 4.35 -21.61
N GLY A 450 7.50 5.05 -21.23
CA GLY A 450 8.35 5.83 -22.16
C GLY A 450 7.73 7.12 -22.67
N LYS A 451 6.55 7.52 -22.15
CA LYS A 451 5.91 8.79 -22.49
C LYS A 451 6.17 9.85 -21.43
N SER A 452 6.34 11.09 -21.85
CA SER A 452 6.38 12.24 -20.95
C SER A 452 4.99 12.53 -20.37
N LEU A 453 4.93 13.18 -19.21
CA LEU A 453 3.65 13.58 -18.60
C LEU A 453 2.82 14.49 -19.53
N GLN A 454 3.47 15.34 -20.33
CA GLN A 454 2.81 16.22 -21.30
C GLN A 454 2.17 15.42 -22.45
N GLU A 455 2.88 14.41 -23.00
CA GLU A 455 2.32 13.53 -24.02
C GLU A 455 1.13 12.72 -23.52
N ILE A 456 1.17 12.27 -22.25
CA ILE A 456 0.08 11.57 -21.62
C ILE A 456 -1.13 12.50 -21.46
N GLU A 457 -0.91 13.73 -20.99
CA GLU A 457 -1.97 14.71 -20.80
C GLU A 457 -2.67 15.07 -22.12
N ILE A 458 -1.89 15.31 -23.17
CA ILE A 458 -2.41 15.61 -24.53
C ILE A 458 -3.25 14.43 -25.07
N ALA A 459 -2.77 13.21 -24.88
CA ALA A 459 -3.47 12.00 -25.36
C ALA A 459 -4.77 11.70 -24.61
N LEU A 460 -4.94 12.23 -23.40
CA LEU A 460 -6.13 12.06 -22.55
C LEU A 460 -7.15 13.20 -22.73
N LEU A 461 -6.78 14.26 -23.42
CA LEU A 461 -7.73 15.33 -23.77
C LEU A 461 -8.84 14.80 -24.68
N PRO A 462 -10.10 15.22 -24.51
CA PRO A 462 -11.15 14.92 -25.46
C PRO A 462 -10.69 15.42 -26.85
N ARG A 463 -10.77 14.58 -27.85
CA ARG A 463 -10.69 15.05 -29.25
C ARG A 463 -11.97 15.80 -29.52
N ASP A 464 -11.86 17.13 -29.71
CA ASP A 464 -12.97 17.96 -30.17
C ASP A 464 -13.53 17.44 -31.49
#